data_0ebdf240c33377241d2cf4d0b8f84189
#
_entry.id   0ebdf240c33377241d2cf4d0b8f84189
#
_cell.length_a   1.000
_cell.length_b   1.000
_cell.length_c   1.000
_cell.angle_alpha   90.00
_cell.angle_beta   90.00
_cell.angle_gamma   90.00
#
_symmetry.space_group_name_H-M   'P 1'
#
loop_
_entity.id
_entity.type
_entity.pdbx_description
1 polymer ?
#
loop_
_entity_poly.entity_id
_entity_poly.type
_entity_poly.pdbx_seq_one_letter_code
_entity_poly.pdbx_strand_id
1 'polypeptide(L)'
;MKKNINRSALHQKWVHSHEEDTATERVFRPAFFAFPPSRGRSAMALKLDGGLVETGIGSTDRLQESRGTWKLEDDDTLSIYGKGQKTPKRTMKIVSLDKDRLVVGK
;
A
#
# COMPACT_ATOMS: atom_id res chain seq x y z
N MET A 1 -21.76 -8.84 -4.34
CA MET A 1 -21.76 -8.45 -2.91
C MET A 1 -20.53 -7.61 -2.62
N LYS A 2 -20.71 -6.48 -1.98
CA LYS A 2 -19.60 -5.60 -1.64
C LYS A 2 -18.81 -6.18 -0.47
N LYS A 3 -17.48 -6.04 -0.51
CA LYS A 3 -16.65 -6.43 0.62
C LYS A 3 -16.85 -5.45 1.75
N ASN A 4 -16.92 -5.97 2.96
CA ASN A 4 -17.01 -5.16 4.15
C ASN A 4 -15.59 -4.83 4.64
N ILE A 5 -15.02 -3.77 4.07
CA ILE A 5 -13.67 -3.35 4.39
C ILE A 5 -13.69 -2.30 5.50
N ASN A 6 -12.91 -2.55 6.54
CA ASN A 6 -12.74 -1.57 7.60
C ASN A 6 -11.74 -0.50 7.14
N ARG A 7 -12.25 0.64 6.68
CA ARG A 7 -11.43 1.72 6.15
C ARG A 7 -10.39 2.22 7.16
N SER A 8 -10.70 2.19 8.44
CA SER A 8 -9.75 2.68 9.44
C SER A 8 -8.50 1.82 9.52
N ALA A 9 -8.57 0.55 9.12
CA ALA A 9 -7.40 -0.31 9.10
C ALA A 9 -6.41 0.09 7.99
N LEU A 10 -6.85 0.86 6.99
CA LEU A 10 -5.96 1.35 5.94
C LEU A 10 -5.04 2.50 6.42
N HIS A 11 -5.44 3.21 7.47
CA HIS A 11 -4.75 4.43 7.90
C HIS A 11 -3.49 4.11 8.69
N GLN A 12 -2.47 3.57 8.00
CA GLN A 12 -1.19 3.25 8.62
C GLN A 12 -0.13 3.09 7.53
N LYS A 13 1.10 2.88 7.96
CA LYS A 13 2.20 2.60 7.01
C LYS A 13 2.20 1.10 6.69
N TRP A 14 1.99 0.79 5.43
CA TRP A 14 2.00 -0.58 4.93
C TRP A 14 3.34 -0.86 4.25
N VAL A 15 4.03 -1.88 4.71
CA VAL A 15 5.35 -2.29 4.20
C VAL A 15 5.19 -3.57 3.39
N HIS A 16 5.81 -3.61 2.23
CA HIS A 16 5.68 -4.75 1.32
C HIS A 16 6.36 -6.00 1.90
N SER A 17 5.55 -7.03 2.10
CA SER A 17 6.02 -8.34 2.58
C SER A 17 6.15 -9.27 1.37
N HIS A 18 7.20 -9.05 0.57
CA HIS A 18 7.37 -9.77 -0.70
C HIS A 18 7.50 -11.28 -0.53
N GLU A 19 7.92 -11.74 0.65
CA GLU A 19 8.01 -13.18 0.94
C GLU A 19 6.65 -13.86 0.94
N GLU A 20 5.58 -13.11 1.14
CA GLU A 20 4.21 -13.65 1.18
C GLU A 20 3.47 -13.46 -0.14
N ASP A 21 4.09 -12.81 -1.13
CA ASP A 21 3.45 -12.57 -2.42
C ASP A 21 3.16 -13.89 -3.13
N THR A 22 2.07 -13.88 -3.92
CA THR A 22 1.74 -15.00 -4.80
C THR A 22 1.84 -14.54 -6.25
N ALA A 23 1.52 -15.44 -7.19
CA ALA A 23 1.54 -15.09 -8.60
C ALA A 23 0.55 -13.97 -8.95
N THR A 24 -0.54 -13.83 -8.19
CA THR A 24 -1.61 -12.88 -8.50
C THR A 24 -1.83 -11.82 -7.44
N GLU A 25 -1.14 -11.91 -6.29
CA GLU A 25 -1.40 -11.02 -5.16
C GLU A 25 -0.12 -10.53 -4.52
N ARG A 26 -0.18 -9.31 -4.00
CA ARG A 26 0.88 -8.73 -3.17
C ARG A 26 0.39 -8.59 -1.74
N VAL A 27 1.29 -8.84 -0.80
CA VAL A 27 0.97 -8.79 0.62
C VAL A 27 1.75 -7.65 1.28
N PHE A 28 1.04 -6.88 2.10
CA PHE A 28 1.63 -5.80 2.89
C PHE A 28 1.36 -6.04 4.36
N ARG A 29 2.31 -5.65 5.19
CA ARG A 29 2.20 -5.76 6.65
C ARG A 29 2.48 -4.41 7.29
N PRO A 30 1.96 -4.16 8.51
CA PRO A 30 2.27 -2.93 9.21
C PRO A 30 3.77 -2.79 9.50
N ALA A 31 4.21 -1.56 9.74
CA ALA A 31 5.63 -1.29 10.00
C ALA A 31 6.17 -2.02 11.23
N PHE A 32 5.31 -2.38 12.18
CA PHE A 32 5.73 -3.11 13.39
C PHE A 32 5.87 -4.62 13.20
N PHE A 33 5.51 -5.13 12.03
CA PHE A 33 5.61 -6.56 11.75
C PHE A 33 7.07 -7.03 11.77
N ALA A 34 7.32 -8.24 12.28
CA ALA A 34 8.67 -8.81 12.38
C ALA A 34 9.09 -9.38 11.03
N PHE A 35 9.61 -8.51 10.15
CA PHE A 35 10.03 -8.93 8.81
C PHE A 35 11.35 -9.68 8.84
N PRO A 36 11.53 -10.67 7.94
CA PRO A 36 12.87 -11.21 7.69
C PRO A 36 13.80 -10.12 7.15
N PRO A 37 15.12 -10.27 7.32
CA PRO A 37 16.05 -9.29 6.78
C PRO A 37 15.90 -9.11 5.27
N SER A 38 16.00 -7.87 4.81
CA SER A 38 15.92 -7.51 3.40
C SER A 38 16.71 -6.23 3.18
N ARG A 39 17.22 -6.03 1.97
CA ARG A 39 17.97 -4.81 1.63
C ARG A 39 17.12 -3.55 1.76
N GLY A 40 15.85 -3.69 1.55
CA GLY A 40 14.91 -2.59 1.63
C GLY A 40 13.56 -3.08 1.17
N ARG A 41 12.54 -2.42 1.66
CA ARG A 41 11.18 -2.79 1.30
C ARG A 41 10.44 -1.54 0.86
N SER A 42 9.66 -1.66 -0.20
CA SER A 42 8.75 -0.58 -0.55
C SER A 42 7.66 -0.48 0.51
N ALA A 43 7.14 0.72 0.66
CA ALA A 43 6.11 1.00 1.66
C ALA A 43 5.18 2.09 1.17
N MET A 44 3.98 2.14 1.73
CA MET A 44 3.04 3.20 1.48
C MET A 44 2.35 3.56 2.79
N ALA A 45 2.42 4.83 3.16
CA ALA A 45 1.73 5.35 4.33
C ALA A 45 0.44 6.02 3.86
N LEU A 46 -0.69 5.45 4.24
CA LEU A 46 -2.00 5.95 3.87
C LEU A 46 -2.53 6.77 5.03
N LYS A 47 -2.51 8.09 4.88
CA LYS A 47 -2.91 9.00 5.95
C LYS A 47 -4.41 9.23 5.98
N LEU A 48 -4.92 9.50 7.16
CA LEU A 48 -6.36 9.71 7.37
C LEU A 48 -6.92 10.87 6.52
N ASP A 49 -6.12 11.89 6.27
CA ASP A 49 -6.54 13.04 5.47
C ASP A 49 -6.47 12.83 3.96
N GLY A 50 -6.15 11.61 3.51
CA GLY A 50 -6.00 11.31 2.09
C GLY A 50 -4.59 11.48 1.58
N GLY A 51 -3.65 11.89 2.43
CA GLY A 51 -2.25 12.02 2.04
C GLY A 51 -1.58 10.67 1.91
N LEU A 52 -0.55 10.62 1.06
CA LEU A 52 0.19 9.40 0.80
C LEU A 52 1.68 9.69 0.80
N VAL A 53 2.43 8.81 1.45
CA VAL A 53 3.89 8.81 1.34
C VAL A 53 4.29 7.42 0.88
N GLU A 54 4.92 7.33 -0.28
CA GLU A 54 5.44 6.08 -0.81
C GLU A 54 6.94 6.05 -0.64
N THR A 55 7.47 4.89 -0.25
CA THR A 55 8.90 4.65 -0.15
C THR A 55 9.24 3.48 -1.06
N GLY A 56 10.25 3.66 -1.88
CA GLY A 56 10.71 2.61 -2.79
C GLY A 56 12.21 2.62 -2.92
N ILE A 57 12.77 1.63 -3.61
CA ILE A 57 14.19 1.55 -3.86
C ILE A 57 14.49 2.33 -5.14
N GLY A 58 15.36 3.35 -5.03
CA GLY A 58 15.76 4.13 -6.18
C GLY A 58 16.87 3.46 -6.98
N SER A 59 17.26 4.10 -8.09
CA SER A 59 18.25 3.56 -9.02
C SER A 59 19.65 3.43 -8.41
N THR A 60 19.88 4.08 -7.27
CA THR A 60 21.19 4.05 -6.58
C THR A 60 21.16 3.18 -5.33
N ASP A 61 20.23 2.24 -5.23
CA ASP A 61 20.00 1.38 -4.08
C ASP A 61 19.65 2.14 -2.80
N ARG A 62 19.23 3.39 -2.93
CA ARG A 62 18.76 4.19 -1.81
C ARG A 62 17.24 4.21 -1.78
N LEU A 63 16.69 4.20 -0.57
CA LEU A 63 15.26 4.38 -0.42
C LEU A 63 14.88 5.79 -0.85
N GLN A 64 13.89 5.88 -1.71
CA GLN A 64 13.37 7.15 -2.18
C GLN A 64 11.94 7.32 -1.73
N GLU A 65 11.62 8.53 -1.29
CA GLU A 65 10.29 8.86 -0.79
C GLU A 65 9.59 9.77 -1.79
N SER A 66 8.33 9.50 -2.07
CA SER A 66 7.50 10.36 -2.89
C SER A 66 6.16 10.57 -2.21
N ARG A 67 5.55 11.71 -2.46
CA ARG A 67 4.29 12.11 -1.84
C ARG A 67 3.19 12.20 -2.87
N GLY A 68 1.98 11.93 -2.43
CA GLY A 68 0.81 12.02 -3.28
C GLY A 68 -0.46 11.91 -2.46
N THR A 69 -1.49 11.35 -3.05
CA THR A 69 -2.77 11.14 -2.39
C THR A 69 -3.30 9.74 -2.71
N TRP A 70 -4.28 9.32 -1.95
CA TRP A 70 -4.92 8.03 -2.16
C TRP A 70 -6.42 8.15 -1.94
N LYS A 71 -7.16 7.23 -2.57
CA LYS A 71 -8.61 7.13 -2.38
C LYS A 71 -9.00 5.66 -2.36
N LEU A 72 -10.04 5.36 -1.60
CA LEU A 72 -10.70 4.05 -1.64
C LEU A 72 -11.96 4.21 -2.50
N GLU A 73 -11.99 3.55 -3.63
CA GLU A 73 -13.10 3.61 -4.58
C GLU A 73 -13.83 2.28 -4.61
N ASP A 74 -15.15 2.33 -4.80
CA ASP A 74 -16.00 1.13 -4.90
C ASP A 74 -15.84 0.18 -3.72
N ASP A 75 -15.43 0.72 -2.57
CA ASP A 75 -15.21 -0.02 -1.31
C ASP A 75 -14.12 -1.09 -1.36
N ASP A 76 -13.47 -1.31 -2.50
CA ASP A 76 -12.43 -2.34 -2.61
C ASP A 76 -11.28 -1.97 -3.54
N THR A 77 -11.27 -0.76 -4.09
CA THR A 77 -10.22 -0.34 -5.01
C THR A 77 -9.42 0.79 -4.40
N LEU A 78 -8.14 0.55 -4.22
CA LEU A 78 -7.21 1.54 -3.70
C LEU A 78 -6.56 2.26 -4.87
N SER A 79 -6.85 3.55 -5.03
CA SER A 79 -6.32 4.38 -6.11
C SER A 79 -5.21 5.27 -5.58
N ILE A 80 -4.07 5.25 -6.25
CA ILE A 80 -2.87 5.99 -5.85
C ILE A 80 -2.62 7.09 -6.88
N TYR A 81 -2.49 8.32 -6.39
CA TYR A 81 -2.27 9.50 -7.22
C TYR A 81 -0.92 10.12 -6.91
N GLY A 82 -0.21 10.55 -7.94
CA GLY A 82 0.95 11.40 -7.76
C GLY A 82 0.55 12.79 -7.30
N LYS A 83 1.50 13.53 -6.75
CA LYS A 83 1.25 14.89 -6.27
C LYS A 83 0.71 15.77 -7.39
N GLY A 84 -0.46 16.36 -7.16
CA GLY A 84 -1.10 17.25 -8.13
C GLY A 84 -1.74 16.56 -9.32
N GLN A 85 -1.77 15.23 -9.36
CA GLN A 85 -2.36 14.50 -10.47
C GLN A 85 -3.86 14.26 -10.24
N LYS A 86 -4.63 14.32 -11.31
CA LYS A 86 -6.09 14.11 -11.27
C LYS A 86 -6.48 12.68 -11.60
N THR A 87 -5.59 11.94 -12.28
CA THR A 87 -5.85 10.55 -12.62
C THR A 87 -4.91 9.66 -11.80
N PRO A 88 -5.36 8.47 -11.39
CA PRO A 88 -4.51 7.59 -10.60
C PRO A 88 -3.33 7.09 -11.42
N LYS A 89 -2.15 7.08 -10.82
CA LYS A 89 -0.98 6.49 -11.46
C LYS A 89 -1.01 4.97 -11.37
N ARG A 90 -1.78 4.42 -10.43
CA ARG A 90 -2.08 2.99 -10.36
C ARG A 90 -3.28 2.74 -9.45
N THR A 91 -3.92 1.62 -9.67
CA THR A 91 -5.01 1.15 -8.83
C THR A 91 -4.71 -0.27 -8.39
N MET A 92 -5.19 -0.63 -7.20
CA MET A 92 -4.99 -1.97 -6.65
C MET A 92 -6.30 -2.43 -6.06
N LYS A 93 -6.72 -3.64 -6.43
CA LYS A 93 -7.93 -4.20 -5.85
C LYS A 93 -7.59 -4.87 -4.52
N ILE A 94 -8.33 -4.49 -3.47
CA ILE A 94 -8.14 -5.09 -2.16
C ILE A 94 -8.81 -6.45 -2.12
N VAL A 95 -8.01 -7.49 -1.91
CA VAL A 95 -8.49 -8.86 -1.79
C VAL A 95 -8.90 -9.14 -0.35
N SER A 96 -8.08 -8.71 0.60
CA SER A 96 -8.43 -8.83 2.01
C SER A 96 -7.70 -7.73 2.80
N LEU A 97 -8.28 -7.37 3.93
CA LEU A 97 -7.73 -6.32 4.80
C LEU A 97 -8.04 -6.65 6.24
N ASP A 98 -6.98 -6.79 7.03
CA ASP A 98 -7.02 -6.88 8.47
C ASP A 98 -6.14 -5.78 9.07
N LYS A 99 -6.18 -5.63 10.38
CA LYS A 99 -5.37 -4.61 11.04
C LYS A 99 -3.87 -4.85 10.88
N ASP A 100 -3.45 -6.07 10.55
CA ASP A 100 -2.05 -6.44 10.42
C ASP A 100 -1.70 -7.08 9.07
N ARG A 101 -2.62 -7.03 8.10
CA ARG A 101 -2.35 -7.61 6.78
C ARG A 101 -3.24 -6.97 5.73
N LEU A 102 -2.61 -6.54 4.65
CA LEU A 102 -3.31 -6.02 3.46
C LEU A 102 -2.89 -6.85 2.26
N VAL A 103 -3.86 -7.44 1.56
CA VAL A 103 -3.60 -8.20 0.34
C VAL A 103 -4.27 -7.49 -0.82
N VAL A 104 -3.51 -7.21 -1.87
CA VAL A 104 -4.03 -6.56 -3.07
C VAL A 104 -3.70 -7.40 -4.30
N GLY A 105 -4.55 -7.29 -5.32
CA GLY A 105 -4.30 -7.94 -6.60
C GLY A 105 -3.18 -7.25 -7.37
N LYS A 106 -2.43 -8.06 -8.10
CA LYS A 106 -1.40 -7.55 -9.00
C LYS A 106 -1.99 -7.00 -10.27
#